data_a929a09e4e8d3ba649ab0b7d14c28f79
#
_entry.id   a929a09e4e8d3ba649ab0b7d14c28f79
#
_cell.length_a   1.000
_cell.length_b   1.000
_cell.length_c   1.000
_cell.angle_alpha   90.00
_cell.angle_beta   90.00
_cell.angle_gamma   90.00
#
_symmetry.space_group_name_H-M   'P 1'
#
loop_
_entity.id
_entity.type
_entity.pdbx_description
1 polymer ?
#
loop_
_entity_poly.entity_id
_entity_poly.type
_entity_poly.pdbx_seq_one_letter_code
_entity_poly.pdbx_strand_id
1 'polypeptide(L)'
;MKTLDLMYDKLADKWGINNKGHGTVHCIKPMEYTKLIMVILKRMQAKNPDLKVFIAVDSYYTRKNIVDTLKENDINQDHITILSETYINAKYRYTYNLAIFVGLERYSLYVNCVGTTSDFHLFIITKDVIKTDDLAEIYKHYPAVNTELSANDLNAVNLSSPVEERRVGCTLPTADRELYDKYTDFITQCMNIFGDFDNITKARIGDTKAGISGTEFRNQLALNNGWSPELDITIGFNRQVDECYNPNILLDKATTCYEIMRNRSNLLTDSDAKLPMILSLVLGNPDKQIMIISKRGDYAAKVTKYLEEYGVAVGDYHDCIEPKLLLDENGIPVAYKSGSSKGKPRYIKSKAISSLNERLFQEGRLRVLSIKNSSSDELRINVDMWIITSPLCDEVTALKYRFNKVMFNSTPHIIYKVFMQGTVEEMKLMQLKPNHYTDVTTTLSRDTNFDENNCGIVCG
;
A
#
# COMPACT_ATOMS: atom_id res chain seq x y z
N MET A 1 -2.68 16.00 -25.18
CA MET A 1 -3.99 16.46 -24.65
C MET A 1 -5.17 15.81 -25.35
N LYS A 2 -5.32 15.87 -26.68
CA LYS A 2 -6.48 15.26 -27.39
C LYS A 2 -6.72 13.75 -27.12
N THR A 3 -5.68 12.99 -26.86
CA THR A 3 -5.78 11.52 -26.67
C THR A 3 -6.33 11.11 -25.31
N LEU A 4 -6.04 11.90 -24.27
CA LEU A 4 -6.53 11.63 -22.91
C LEU A 4 -8.03 11.93 -22.77
N ASP A 5 -8.47 13.07 -23.31
CA ASP A 5 -9.88 13.45 -23.35
C ASP A 5 -10.70 12.40 -24.10
N LEU A 6 -10.18 11.85 -25.20
CA LEU A 6 -10.81 10.78 -25.96
C LEU A 6 -10.99 9.49 -25.13
N MET A 7 -10.10 9.20 -24.16
CA MET A 7 -10.25 8.05 -23.27
C MET A 7 -11.40 8.23 -22.30
N TYR A 8 -11.53 9.40 -21.68
CA TYR A 8 -12.68 9.67 -20.80
C TYR A 8 -13.98 9.63 -21.57
N ASP A 9 -13.98 10.13 -22.79
CA ASP A 9 -15.13 10.03 -23.69
C ASP A 9 -15.52 8.60 -23.99
N LYS A 10 -14.54 7.75 -24.34
CA LYS A 10 -14.78 6.30 -24.56
C LYS A 10 -15.30 5.58 -23.31
N LEU A 11 -14.77 5.91 -22.13
CA LEU A 11 -15.25 5.33 -20.86
C LEU A 11 -16.71 5.75 -20.59
N ALA A 12 -17.00 7.01 -20.77
CA ALA A 12 -18.37 7.55 -20.61
C ALA A 12 -19.34 6.92 -21.63
N ASP A 13 -18.90 6.68 -22.89
CA ASP A 13 -19.70 6.01 -23.91
C ASP A 13 -19.95 4.54 -23.56
N LYS A 14 -18.93 3.82 -23.14
CA LYS A 14 -19.07 2.41 -22.72
C LYS A 14 -20.04 2.28 -21.55
N TRP A 15 -19.91 3.14 -20.53
CA TRP A 15 -20.81 3.14 -19.40
C TRP A 15 -22.24 3.56 -19.82
N GLY A 16 -22.38 4.65 -20.56
CA GLY A 16 -23.68 5.22 -20.91
C GLY A 16 -24.43 4.42 -21.97
N ILE A 17 -23.74 4.00 -23.04
CA ILE A 17 -24.36 3.33 -24.18
C ILE A 17 -24.40 1.82 -23.97
N ASN A 18 -23.26 1.19 -23.72
CA ASN A 18 -23.17 -0.29 -23.66
C ASN A 18 -23.80 -0.84 -22.39
N ASN A 19 -23.61 -0.15 -21.26
CA ASN A 19 -24.14 -0.58 -19.96
C ASN A 19 -25.39 0.18 -19.52
N LYS A 20 -26.00 0.97 -20.41
CA LYS A 20 -27.24 1.72 -20.15
C LYS A 20 -27.17 2.62 -18.92
N GLY A 21 -25.98 3.15 -18.61
CA GLY A 21 -25.74 4.02 -17.46
C GLY A 21 -25.66 3.29 -16.12
N HIS A 22 -25.37 1.98 -16.11
CA HIS A 22 -25.20 1.21 -14.89
C HIS A 22 -23.86 0.49 -14.91
N GLY A 23 -23.11 0.53 -13.80
CA GLY A 23 -21.95 -0.32 -13.65
C GLY A 23 -20.75 0.32 -12.99
N THR A 24 -19.66 -0.45 -12.95
CA THR A 24 -18.41 -0.12 -12.30
C THR A 24 -17.33 0.20 -13.33
N VAL A 25 -16.65 1.32 -13.15
CA VAL A 25 -15.50 1.74 -13.96
C VAL A 25 -14.26 1.81 -13.09
N HIS A 26 -13.18 1.19 -13.53
CA HIS A 26 -11.87 1.35 -12.91
C HIS A 26 -11.22 2.63 -13.43
N CYS A 27 -11.06 3.61 -12.55
CA CYS A 27 -10.39 4.88 -12.85
C CYS A 27 -9.13 4.98 -12.00
N ILE A 28 -8.14 4.19 -12.37
CA ILE A 28 -6.88 4.02 -11.65
C ILE A 28 -5.90 5.08 -12.13
N LYS A 29 -5.08 5.63 -11.24
CA LYS A 29 -4.02 6.57 -11.64
C LYS A 29 -3.13 5.95 -12.75
N PRO A 30 -2.69 6.75 -13.73
CA PRO A 30 -2.72 8.21 -13.78
C PRO A 30 -4.07 8.82 -14.20
N MET A 31 -5.11 8.03 -14.41
CA MET A 31 -6.43 8.56 -14.72
C MET A 31 -7.03 9.32 -13.53
N GLU A 32 -7.64 10.44 -13.82
CA GLU A 32 -8.29 11.29 -12.84
C GLU A 32 -9.81 11.02 -12.85
N TYR A 33 -10.32 10.40 -11.79
CA TYR A 33 -11.77 10.14 -11.65
C TYR A 33 -12.61 11.41 -11.75
N THR A 34 -12.07 12.56 -11.34
CA THR A 34 -12.73 13.86 -11.45
C THR A 34 -13.02 14.23 -12.90
N LYS A 35 -12.10 13.97 -13.83
CA LYS A 35 -12.29 14.21 -15.28
C LYS A 35 -13.38 13.30 -15.85
N LEU A 36 -13.43 12.03 -15.45
CA LEU A 36 -14.51 11.13 -15.87
C LEU A 36 -15.88 11.64 -15.39
N ILE A 37 -15.98 12.04 -14.11
CA ILE A 37 -17.20 12.62 -13.56
C ILE A 37 -17.59 13.86 -14.36
N MET A 38 -16.66 14.74 -14.67
CA MET A 38 -16.90 15.95 -15.47
C MET A 38 -17.49 15.64 -16.85
N VAL A 39 -16.90 14.69 -17.57
CA VAL A 39 -17.39 14.30 -18.90
C VAL A 39 -18.83 13.78 -18.81
N ILE A 40 -19.11 12.94 -17.83
CA ILE A 40 -20.45 12.37 -17.62
C ILE A 40 -21.46 13.46 -17.24
N LEU A 41 -21.11 14.33 -16.29
CA LEU A 41 -22.01 15.40 -15.85
C LEU A 41 -22.31 16.38 -16.98
N LYS A 42 -21.31 16.85 -17.73
CA LYS A 42 -21.51 17.73 -18.88
C LYS A 42 -22.46 17.13 -19.91
N ARG A 43 -22.30 15.85 -20.23
CA ARG A 43 -23.17 15.14 -21.19
C ARG A 43 -24.60 14.97 -20.70
N MET A 44 -24.77 14.68 -19.41
CA MET A 44 -26.10 14.45 -18.83
C MET A 44 -26.83 15.76 -18.56
N GLN A 45 -26.18 16.79 -18.03
CA GLN A 45 -26.74 18.10 -17.81
C GLN A 45 -27.14 18.81 -19.13
N ALA A 46 -26.37 18.58 -20.21
CA ALA A 46 -26.76 19.07 -21.54
C ALA A 46 -28.09 18.50 -22.03
N LYS A 47 -28.49 17.29 -21.58
CA LYS A 47 -29.77 16.65 -21.91
C LYS A 47 -30.83 16.94 -20.87
N ASN A 48 -30.49 17.14 -19.62
CA ASN A 48 -31.38 17.43 -18.52
C ASN A 48 -30.73 18.44 -17.57
N PRO A 49 -31.01 19.74 -17.71
CA PRO A 49 -30.46 20.81 -16.86
C PRO A 49 -30.80 20.64 -15.37
N ASP A 50 -31.94 20.04 -15.05
CA ASP A 50 -32.42 19.79 -13.67
C ASP A 50 -31.95 18.43 -13.11
N LEU A 51 -30.90 17.86 -13.68
CA LEU A 51 -30.37 16.56 -13.29
C LEU A 51 -29.98 16.53 -11.81
N LYS A 52 -30.70 15.72 -11.03
CA LYS A 52 -30.39 15.49 -9.62
C LYS A 52 -29.27 14.43 -9.48
N VAL A 53 -28.15 14.85 -8.93
CA VAL A 53 -26.96 14.00 -8.80
C VAL A 53 -26.59 13.78 -7.34
N PHE A 54 -26.31 12.55 -6.99
CA PHE A 54 -25.73 12.16 -5.70
C PHE A 54 -24.32 11.63 -5.92
N ILE A 55 -23.35 12.16 -5.18
CA ILE A 55 -21.97 11.69 -5.21
C ILE A 55 -21.55 11.29 -3.79
N ALA A 56 -21.30 10.01 -3.59
CA ALA A 56 -20.78 9.48 -2.35
C ALA A 56 -19.28 9.21 -2.49
N VAL A 57 -18.48 9.62 -1.50
CA VAL A 57 -17.03 9.57 -1.54
C VAL A 57 -16.45 8.97 -0.26
N ASP A 58 -15.26 8.35 -0.38
CA ASP A 58 -14.55 7.69 0.72
C ASP A 58 -13.96 8.66 1.75
N SER A 59 -13.68 9.89 1.36
CA SER A 59 -12.95 10.82 2.22
C SER A 59 -13.29 12.29 1.98
N TYR A 60 -12.95 13.12 2.97
CA TYR A 60 -13.03 14.57 2.82
C TYR A 60 -12.14 15.10 1.67
N TYR A 61 -10.98 14.52 1.44
CA TYR A 61 -10.08 14.93 0.37
C TYR A 61 -10.66 14.65 -1.00
N THR A 62 -11.25 13.46 -1.20
CA THR A 62 -11.95 13.10 -2.43
C THR A 62 -13.11 14.06 -2.69
N ARG A 63 -13.89 14.39 -1.65
CA ARG A 63 -14.97 15.38 -1.71
C ARG A 63 -14.45 16.73 -2.17
N LYS A 64 -13.39 17.23 -1.52
CA LYS A 64 -12.79 18.52 -1.85
C LYS A 64 -12.32 18.57 -3.30
N ASN A 65 -11.60 17.55 -3.76
CA ASN A 65 -11.12 17.47 -5.14
C ASN A 65 -12.27 17.53 -6.17
N ILE A 66 -13.37 16.85 -5.90
CA ILE A 66 -14.54 16.90 -6.79
C ILE A 66 -15.16 18.30 -6.79
N VAL A 67 -15.40 18.89 -5.62
CA VAL A 67 -15.98 20.23 -5.50
C VAL A 67 -15.13 21.28 -6.22
N ASP A 68 -13.81 21.25 -6.01
CA ASP A 68 -12.88 22.19 -6.65
C ASP A 68 -12.89 22.00 -8.18
N THR A 69 -12.85 20.76 -8.66
CA THR A 69 -12.93 20.46 -10.10
C THR A 69 -14.26 20.90 -10.72
N LEU A 70 -15.39 20.72 -10.03
CA LEU A 70 -16.70 21.17 -10.53
C LEU A 70 -16.77 22.69 -10.69
N LYS A 71 -16.20 23.43 -9.72
CA LYS A 71 -16.10 24.91 -9.76
C LYS A 71 -15.21 25.40 -10.89
N GLU A 72 -14.03 24.80 -11.04
CA GLU A 72 -13.07 25.16 -12.09
C GLU A 72 -13.61 24.96 -13.51
N ASN A 73 -14.63 24.12 -13.67
CA ASN A 73 -15.18 23.74 -14.98
C ASN A 73 -16.60 24.25 -15.22
N ASP A 74 -17.08 25.21 -14.42
CA ASP A 74 -18.38 25.86 -14.54
C ASP A 74 -19.58 24.89 -14.60
N ILE A 75 -19.49 23.77 -13.84
CA ILE A 75 -20.59 22.83 -13.72
C ILE A 75 -21.66 23.40 -12.77
N ASN A 76 -22.91 23.39 -13.22
CA ASN A 76 -24.02 23.74 -12.34
C ASN A 76 -24.14 22.75 -11.18
N GLN A 77 -23.99 23.26 -9.95
CA GLN A 77 -23.97 22.47 -8.72
C GLN A 77 -25.30 22.50 -7.95
N ASP A 78 -26.32 23.24 -8.41
CA ASP A 78 -27.58 23.49 -7.68
C ASP A 78 -28.31 22.19 -7.30
N HIS A 79 -28.18 21.14 -8.11
CA HIS A 79 -28.79 19.84 -7.90
C HIS A 79 -27.80 18.71 -7.63
N ILE A 80 -26.56 19.04 -7.23
CA ILE A 80 -25.50 18.05 -6.93
C ILE A 80 -25.31 17.97 -5.42
N THR A 81 -25.58 16.81 -4.84
CA THR A 81 -25.32 16.50 -3.43
C THR A 81 -24.05 15.65 -3.32
N ILE A 82 -23.03 16.13 -2.57
CA ILE A 82 -21.76 15.39 -2.38
C ILE A 82 -21.57 15.12 -0.89
N LEU A 83 -21.59 13.86 -0.50
CA LEU A 83 -21.39 13.42 0.88
C LEU A 83 -20.19 12.51 1.01
N SER A 84 -19.38 12.72 2.05
CA SER A 84 -18.39 11.73 2.46
C SER A 84 -19.05 10.62 3.27
N GLU A 85 -18.42 9.45 3.25
CA GLU A 85 -18.88 8.21 3.90
C GLU A 85 -19.44 8.41 5.31
N THR A 86 -18.72 9.19 6.13
CA THR A 86 -19.12 9.48 7.53
C THR A 86 -20.49 10.14 7.68
N TYR A 87 -21.01 10.74 6.62
CA TYR A 87 -22.32 11.43 6.59
C TYR A 87 -23.37 10.66 5.83
N ILE A 88 -23.03 9.52 5.19
CA ILE A 88 -23.99 8.67 4.50
C ILE A 88 -24.71 7.83 5.54
N ASN A 89 -25.89 8.31 5.95
CA ASN A 89 -26.71 7.60 6.92
C ASN A 89 -27.77 6.79 6.15
N ALA A 90 -28.03 5.55 6.57
CA ALA A 90 -29.07 4.68 5.99
C ALA A 90 -30.48 5.30 5.97
N LYS A 91 -30.67 6.45 6.62
CA LYS A 91 -31.90 7.24 6.63
C LYS A 91 -32.10 8.11 5.39
N TYR A 92 -31.09 8.36 4.59
CA TYR A 92 -31.20 9.23 3.40
C TYR A 92 -31.52 8.40 2.15
N ARG A 93 -32.76 7.95 2.03
CA ARG A 93 -33.30 7.35 0.82
C ARG A 93 -33.82 8.47 -0.09
N TYR A 94 -32.93 9.13 -0.80
CA TYR A 94 -33.32 10.12 -1.80
C TYR A 94 -33.38 9.48 -3.18
N THR A 95 -34.31 9.96 -3.99
CA THR A 95 -34.37 9.60 -5.41
C THR A 95 -33.55 10.60 -6.21
N TYR A 96 -32.54 10.10 -6.91
CA TYR A 96 -31.69 10.89 -7.80
C TYR A 96 -31.82 10.37 -9.23
N ASN A 97 -31.44 11.19 -10.21
CA ASN A 97 -31.31 10.71 -11.59
C ASN A 97 -29.99 9.96 -11.76
N LEU A 98 -28.91 10.43 -11.10
CA LEU A 98 -27.58 9.81 -11.17
C LEU A 98 -26.99 9.67 -9.77
N ALA A 99 -26.54 8.48 -9.44
CA ALA A 99 -25.71 8.22 -8.26
C ALA A 99 -24.30 7.80 -8.68
N ILE A 100 -23.29 8.48 -8.12
CA ILE A 100 -21.88 8.21 -8.36
C ILE A 100 -21.22 7.84 -7.04
N PHE A 101 -20.54 6.72 -6.99
CA PHE A 101 -19.82 6.20 -5.83
C PHE A 101 -18.33 6.19 -6.13
N VAL A 102 -17.52 6.90 -5.35
CA VAL A 102 -16.08 7.08 -5.61
C VAL A 102 -15.24 6.63 -4.43
N GLY A 103 -14.36 5.67 -4.65
CA GLY A 103 -13.41 5.19 -3.65
C GLY A 103 -14.02 4.34 -2.54
N LEU A 104 -15.26 3.86 -2.71
CA LEU A 104 -15.99 3.08 -1.72
C LEU A 104 -15.77 1.56 -1.90
N GLU A 105 -14.54 1.14 -2.19
CA GLU A 105 -14.19 -0.24 -2.55
C GLU A 105 -14.25 -1.21 -1.37
N ARG A 106 -14.43 -0.74 -0.13
CA ARG A 106 -14.64 -1.60 1.03
C ARG A 106 -16.13 -1.88 1.19
N TYR A 107 -16.49 -3.15 1.30
CA TYR A 107 -17.89 -3.56 1.48
C TYR A 107 -18.60 -2.84 2.62
N SER A 108 -17.91 -2.61 3.75
CA SER A 108 -18.46 -1.88 4.90
C SER A 108 -18.89 -0.44 4.57
N LEU A 109 -18.27 0.18 3.55
CA LEU A 109 -18.57 1.54 3.11
C LEU A 109 -19.70 1.55 2.09
N TYR A 110 -19.63 0.63 1.18
CA TYR A 110 -20.56 0.49 0.07
C TYR A 110 -21.98 0.09 0.52
N VAL A 111 -22.10 -0.75 1.55
CA VAL A 111 -23.40 -1.22 2.06
C VAL A 111 -24.36 -0.07 2.44
N ASN A 112 -23.80 1.04 2.89
CA ASN A 112 -24.57 2.24 3.23
C ASN A 112 -25.13 2.96 1.99
N CYS A 113 -24.57 2.71 0.81
CA CYS A 113 -24.97 3.33 -0.45
C CYS A 113 -26.05 2.53 -1.21
N VAL A 114 -26.21 1.24 -0.90
CA VAL A 114 -27.12 0.30 -1.59
C VAL A 114 -28.60 0.72 -1.49
N GLY A 115 -28.96 1.54 -0.52
CA GLY A 115 -30.32 2.07 -0.37
C GLY A 115 -30.64 3.31 -1.22
N THR A 116 -29.67 3.82 -1.99
CA THR A 116 -29.89 4.99 -2.86
C THR A 116 -30.57 4.56 -4.15
N THR A 117 -31.79 5.08 -4.40
CA THR A 117 -32.49 4.84 -5.66
C THR A 117 -32.11 5.89 -6.68
N SER A 118 -31.69 5.48 -7.87
CA SER A 118 -31.40 6.38 -8.99
C SER A 118 -31.65 5.70 -10.33
N ASP A 119 -31.90 6.54 -11.38
CA ASP A 119 -32.09 6.03 -12.73
C ASP A 119 -30.77 5.48 -13.32
N PHE A 120 -29.65 6.08 -12.93
CA PHE A 120 -28.30 5.71 -13.40
C PHE A 120 -27.34 5.57 -12.22
N HIS A 121 -26.45 4.57 -12.29
CA HIS A 121 -25.45 4.30 -11.25
C HIS A 121 -24.06 4.17 -11.86
N LEU A 122 -23.11 4.89 -11.28
CA LEU A 122 -21.70 4.77 -11.61
C LEU A 122 -20.89 4.48 -10.36
N PHE A 123 -20.26 3.34 -10.29
CA PHE A 123 -19.27 3.02 -9.27
C PHE A 123 -17.87 3.24 -9.84
N ILE A 124 -17.08 4.11 -9.21
CA ILE A 124 -15.72 4.41 -9.64
C ILE A 124 -14.74 3.80 -8.64
N ILE A 125 -14.03 2.81 -9.10
CA ILE A 125 -12.91 2.20 -8.39
C ILE A 125 -11.69 3.07 -8.61
N THR A 126 -11.09 3.55 -7.52
CA THR A 126 -9.92 4.43 -7.54
C THR A 126 -8.65 3.76 -7.07
N LYS A 127 -8.77 2.56 -6.47
CA LYS A 127 -7.64 1.77 -5.97
C LYS A 127 -7.26 0.68 -6.94
N ASP A 128 -5.96 0.50 -7.10
CA ASP A 128 -5.38 -0.51 -7.98
C ASP A 128 -5.62 -1.93 -7.48
N VAL A 129 -5.93 -2.04 -6.18
CA VAL A 129 -6.09 -3.33 -5.54
C VAL A 129 -7.25 -3.33 -4.58
N ILE A 130 -8.17 -4.23 -4.84
CA ILE A 130 -9.34 -4.50 -4.04
C ILE A 130 -9.31 -5.98 -3.67
N LYS A 131 -9.77 -6.31 -2.49
CA LYS A 131 -9.97 -7.71 -2.11
C LYS A 131 -10.97 -8.35 -3.07
N THR A 132 -10.67 -9.56 -3.52
CA THR A 132 -11.51 -10.30 -4.48
C THR A 132 -12.95 -10.39 -3.99
N ASP A 133 -13.17 -10.63 -2.68
CA ASP A 133 -14.50 -10.71 -2.09
C ASP A 133 -15.25 -9.38 -2.14
N ASP A 134 -14.56 -8.26 -1.82
CA ASP A 134 -15.16 -6.93 -1.87
C ASP A 134 -15.55 -6.56 -3.32
N LEU A 135 -14.69 -6.90 -4.28
CA LEU A 135 -14.94 -6.67 -5.70
C LEU A 135 -16.11 -7.52 -6.21
N ALA A 136 -16.18 -8.78 -5.82
CA ALA A 136 -17.27 -9.67 -6.19
C ALA A 136 -18.63 -9.15 -5.66
N GLU A 137 -18.65 -8.63 -4.42
CA GLU A 137 -19.86 -8.02 -3.86
C GLU A 137 -20.28 -6.74 -4.61
N ILE A 138 -19.31 -5.88 -4.98
CA ILE A 138 -19.59 -4.68 -5.78
C ILE A 138 -20.21 -5.08 -7.13
N TYR A 139 -19.64 -6.07 -7.82
CA TYR A 139 -20.11 -6.50 -9.14
C TYR A 139 -21.49 -7.17 -9.14
N LYS A 140 -21.94 -7.71 -8.02
CA LYS A 140 -23.33 -8.21 -7.88
C LYS A 140 -24.37 -7.11 -8.10
N HIS A 141 -24.04 -5.88 -7.67
CA HIS A 141 -24.94 -4.74 -7.72
C HIS A 141 -24.61 -3.75 -8.84
N TYR A 142 -23.32 -3.64 -9.18
CA TYR A 142 -22.78 -2.72 -10.19
C TYR A 142 -21.86 -3.50 -11.12
N PRO A 143 -22.41 -4.14 -12.16
CA PRO A 143 -21.61 -4.97 -13.09
C PRO A 143 -20.43 -4.21 -13.65
N ALA A 144 -19.32 -4.91 -13.87
CA ALA A 144 -18.13 -4.31 -14.47
C ALA A 144 -18.48 -3.77 -15.88
N VAL A 145 -18.20 -2.49 -16.07
CA VAL A 145 -18.13 -1.93 -17.42
C VAL A 145 -16.80 -2.41 -17.99
N ASN A 146 -16.83 -3.28 -18.99
CA ASN A 146 -15.62 -3.87 -19.62
C ASN A 146 -14.72 -2.78 -20.22
N THR A 147 -13.90 -2.19 -19.37
CA THR A 147 -12.95 -1.13 -19.67
C THR A 147 -11.66 -1.37 -18.94
N GLU A 148 -11.14 -2.60 -19.00
CA GLU A 148 -9.76 -2.80 -18.61
C GLU A 148 -8.89 -2.00 -19.56
N LEU A 149 -8.49 -0.82 -19.10
CA LEU A 149 -7.37 -0.11 -19.67
C LEU A 149 -6.14 -0.90 -19.23
N SER A 150 -5.56 -1.62 -20.16
CA SER A 150 -4.29 -2.29 -19.92
C SER A 150 -3.18 -1.23 -19.76
N ALA A 151 -2.08 -1.57 -19.11
CA ALA A 151 -0.90 -0.67 -19.09
C ALA A 151 -0.43 -0.38 -20.52
N ASN A 152 -0.62 -1.32 -21.46
CA ASN A 152 -0.35 -1.08 -22.87
C ASN A 152 -1.23 0.04 -23.44
N ASP A 153 -2.51 0.12 -23.06
CA ASP A 153 -3.38 1.21 -23.47
C ASP A 153 -2.91 2.54 -22.86
N LEU A 154 -2.47 2.55 -21.61
CA LEU A 154 -1.93 3.73 -20.94
C LEU A 154 -0.57 4.14 -21.52
N ASN A 155 0.29 3.18 -21.86
CA ASN A 155 1.57 3.43 -22.52
C ASN A 155 1.35 3.98 -23.95
N ALA A 156 0.41 3.41 -24.70
CA ALA A 156 0.10 3.85 -26.07
C ALA A 156 -0.39 5.31 -26.15
N VAL A 157 -0.96 5.83 -25.06
CA VAL A 157 -1.41 7.23 -24.95
C VAL A 157 -0.48 8.09 -24.10
N ASN A 158 0.74 7.62 -23.82
CA ASN A 158 1.76 8.33 -23.06
C ASN A 158 1.32 8.73 -21.63
N LEU A 159 0.52 7.90 -20.98
CA LEU A 159 0.04 8.15 -19.62
C LEU A 159 0.85 7.41 -18.55
N SER A 160 1.55 6.37 -18.93
CA SER A 160 2.48 5.68 -18.06
C SER A 160 3.77 5.38 -18.80
N SER A 161 4.88 5.37 -18.08
CA SER A 161 6.16 4.93 -18.62
C SER A 161 6.30 3.42 -18.51
N PRO A 162 7.09 2.79 -19.39
CA PRO A 162 7.52 1.43 -19.15
C PRO A 162 8.20 1.33 -17.77
N VAL A 163 7.99 0.22 -17.09
CA VAL A 163 8.61 -0.05 -15.79
C VAL A 163 9.50 -1.27 -15.92
N GLU A 164 10.74 -1.13 -15.49
CA GLU A 164 11.68 -2.23 -15.37
C GLU A 164 11.85 -2.61 -13.90
N GLU A 165 11.48 -3.83 -13.55
CA GLU A 165 11.66 -4.37 -12.20
C GLU A 165 12.97 -5.16 -12.13
N ARG A 166 13.84 -4.81 -11.19
CA ARG A 166 15.10 -5.50 -10.90
C ARG A 166 15.08 -6.04 -9.49
N ARG A 167 15.34 -7.33 -9.33
CA ARG A 167 15.37 -8.03 -8.05
C ARG A 167 16.79 -8.23 -7.59
N VAL A 168 17.11 -7.75 -6.38
CA VAL A 168 18.47 -7.76 -5.85
C VAL A 168 18.49 -8.53 -4.53
N GLY A 169 19.17 -9.66 -4.53
CA GLY A 169 19.30 -10.53 -3.36
C GLY A 169 20.48 -10.16 -2.48
N CYS A 170 20.25 -10.05 -1.18
CA CYS A 170 21.26 -9.88 -0.14
C CYS A 170 21.39 -11.16 0.70
N THR A 171 22.58 -11.47 1.16
CA THR A 171 22.82 -12.63 2.03
C THR A 171 22.60 -12.26 3.49
N LEU A 172 21.85 -13.08 4.24
CA LEU A 172 21.74 -12.92 5.68
C LEU A 172 23.09 -13.22 6.36
N PRO A 173 23.54 -12.40 7.32
CA PRO A 173 24.66 -12.74 8.20
C PRO A 173 24.42 -14.08 8.90
N THR A 174 25.49 -14.82 9.21
CA THR A 174 25.38 -16.19 9.78
C THR A 174 24.50 -16.23 11.04
N ALA A 175 24.68 -15.30 11.96
CA ALA A 175 23.88 -15.24 13.19
C ALA A 175 22.39 -14.99 12.92
N ASP A 176 22.07 -14.10 11.96
CA ASP A 176 20.69 -13.81 11.56
C ASP A 176 20.09 -14.99 10.80
N ARG A 177 20.91 -15.74 10.03
CA ARG A 177 20.47 -16.97 9.36
C ARG A 177 20.07 -18.04 10.36
N GLU A 178 20.89 -18.30 11.35
CA GLU A 178 20.58 -19.27 12.41
C GLU A 178 19.29 -18.89 13.16
N LEU A 179 19.10 -17.61 13.43
CA LEU A 179 17.89 -17.12 14.10
C LEU A 179 16.67 -17.25 13.18
N TYR A 180 16.81 -16.94 11.90
CA TYR A 180 15.76 -17.10 10.90
C TYR A 180 15.31 -18.55 10.78
N ASP A 181 16.26 -19.48 10.75
CA ASP A 181 15.99 -20.91 10.63
C ASP A 181 15.25 -21.42 11.87
N LYS A 182 15.68 -21.04 13.09
CA LYS A 182 14.98 -21.34 14.34
C LYS A 182 13.53 -20.83 14.34
N TYR A 183 13.31 -19.61 13.87
CA TYR A 183 11.97 -19.06 13.74
C TYR A 183 11.13 -19.83 12.72
N THR A 184 11.75 -20.22 11.60
CA THR A 184 11.07 -20.96 10.53
C THR A 184 10.68 -22.36 10.99
N ASP A 185 11.55 -23.06 11.70
CA ASP A 185 11.26 -24.39 12.28
C ASP A 185 10.10 -24.33 13.29
N PHE A 186 10.11 -23.34 14.18
CA PHE A 186 9.01 -23.16 15.12
C PHE A 186 7.67 -22.87 14.42
N ILE A 187 7.68 -22.00 13.42
CA ILE A 187 6.48 -21.70 12.63
C ILE A 187 5.99 -22.95 11.91
N THR A 188 6.89 -23.77 11.36
CA THR A 188 6.55 -25.03 10.70
C THR A 188 5.89 -26.01 11.67
N GLN A 189 6.40 -26.12 12.90
CA GLN A 189 5.78 -26.91 13.95
C GLN A 189 4.36 -26.39 14.28
N CYS A 190 4.19 -25.08 14.39
CA CYS A 190 2.86 -24.51 14.60
C CYS A 190 1.91 -24.78 13.41
N MET A 191 2.41 -24.71 12.18
CA MET A 191 1.59 -25.04 11.00
C MET A 191 1.14 -26.49 10.99
N ASN A 192 1.96 -27.42 11.49
CA ASN A 192 1.56 -28.82 11.66
C ASN A 192 0.44 -29.00 12.71
N ILE A 193 0.38 -28.13 13.73
CA ILE A 193 -0.65 -28.14 14.76
C ILE A 193 -1.95 -27.50 14.28
N PHE A 194 -1.86 -26.33 13.68
CA PHE A 194 -3.02 -25.49 13.35
C PHE A 194 -3.50 -25.66 11.90
N GLY A 195 -2.68 -26.22 11.02
CA GLY A 195 -2.95 -26.39 9.60
C GLY A 195 -2.65 -25.14 8.78
N ASP A 196 -3.13 -23.96 9.19
CA ASP A 196 -2.94 -22.70 8.48
C ASP A 196 -2.87 -21.48 9.41
N PHE A 197 -2.57 -20.30 8.84
CA PHE A 197 -2.47 -19.03 9.57
C PHE A 197 -3.81 -18.51 10.08
N ASP A 198 -4.89 -18.79 9.38
CA ASP A 198 -6.23 -18.38 9.79
C ASP A 198 -6.60 -19.08 11.08
N ASN A 199 -6.32 -20.36 11.19
CA ASN A 199 -6.53 -21.14 12.39
C ASN A 199 -5.65 -20.68 13.57
N ILE A 200 -4.39 -20.27 13.33
CA ILE A 200 -3.56 -19.65 14.38
C ILE A 200 -4.23 -18.36 14.89
N THR A 201 -4.75 -17.55 13.98
CA THR A 201 -5.46 -16.33 14.35
C THR A 201 -6.75 -16.64 15.12
N LYS A 202 -7.56 -17.58 14.63
CA LYS A 202 -8.79 -18.02 15.29
C LYS A 202 -8.52 -18.63 16.67
N ALA A 203 -7.43 -19.38 16.83
CA ALA A 203 -7.04 -19.91 18.12
C ALA A 203 -6.72 -18.82 19.15
N ARG A 204 -6.23 -17.66 18.72
CA ARG A 204 -5.94 -16.52 19.61
C ARG A 204 -7.18 -15.71 19.96
N ILE A 205 -7.93 -15.27 18.97
CA ILE A 205 -8.98 -14.24 19.11
C ILE A 205 -10.40 -14.74 18.78
N GLY A 206 -10.54 -15.95 18.25
CA GLY A 206 -11.80 -16.52 17.78
C GLY A 206 -12.09 -16.27 16.31
N ASP A 207 -13.15 -16.90 15.83
CA ASP A 207 -13.70 -16.68 14.50
C ASP A 207 -14.85 -15.67 14.58
N THR A 208 -14.53 -14.40 14.32
CA THR A 208 -15.54 -13.33 14.39
C THR A 208 -16.63 -13.46 13.32
N LYS A 209 -16.35 -14.12 12.19
CA LYS A 209 -17.33 -14.36 11.12
C LYS A 209 -18.34 -15.43 11.52
N ALA A 210 -17.88 -16.45 12.21
CA ALA A 210 -18.73 -17.53 12.71
C ALA A 210 -19.32 -17.24 14.10
N GLY A 211 -18.92 -16.16 14.78
CA GLY A 211 -19.33 -15.84 16.14
C GLY A 211 -18.73 -16.79 17.19
N ILE A 212 -17.62 -17.49 16.87
CA ILE A 212 -16.99 -18.49 17.74
C ILE A 212 -15.86 -17.81 18.53
N SER A 213 -15.87 -17.97 19.86
CA SER A 213 -14.79 -17.47 20.72
C SER A 213 -13.47 -18.24 20.49
N GLY A 214 -12.32 -17.62 20.82
CA GLY A 214 -11.04 -18.31 20.72
C GLY A 214 -10.96 -19.58 21.56
N THR A 215 -11.56 -19.59 22.76
CA THR A 215 -11.65 -20.77 23.63
C THR A 215 -12.45 -21.87 22.96
N GLU A 216 -13.60 -21.55 22.43
CA GLU A 216 -14.45 -22.52 21.72
C GLU A 216 -13.77 -23.08 20.48
N PHE A 217 -13.09 -22.25 19.70
CA PHE A 217 -12.31 -22.69 18.55
C PHE A 217 -11.19 -23.66 18.96
N ARG A 218 -10.45 -23.36 20.04
CA ARG A 218 -9.39 -24.25 20.52
C ARG A 218 -9.94 -25.57 21.04
N ASN A 219 -11.11 -25.56 21.70
CA ASN A 219 -11.78 -26.79 22.13
C ASN A 219 -12.18 -27.65 20.92
N GLN A 220 -12.77 -27.06 19.92
CA GLN A 220 -13.12 -27.76 18.68
C GLN A 220 -11.87 -28.31 17.96
N LEU A 221 -10.79 -27.53 17.90
CA LEU A 221 -9.54 -27.97 17.32
C LEU A 221 -8.94 -29.15 18.06
N ALA A 222 -8.95 -29.11 19.39
CA ALA A 222 -8.49 -30.24 20.25
C ALA A 222 -9.31 -31.49 20.01
N LEU A 223 -10.64 -31.37 20.01
CA LEU A 223 -11.55 -32.49 19.76
C LEU A 223 -11.35 -33.10 18.37
N ASN A 224 -11.23 -32.28 17.33
CA ASN A 224 -11.05 -32.73 15.95
C ASN A 224 -9.73 -33.48 15.74
N ASN A 225 -8.71 -33.19 16.54
CA ASN A 225 -7.42 -33.88 16.51
C ASN A 225 -7.28 -35.00 17.55
N GLY A 226 -8.35 -35.33 18.25
CA GLY A 226 -8.33 -36.37 19.29
C GLY A 226 -7.58 -35.98 20.57
N TRP A 227 -7.32 -34.69 20.77
CA TRP A 227 -6.73 -34.14 21.99
C TRP A 227 -7.85 -33.86 22.97
N SER A 228 -7.81 -34.54 24.16
CA SER A 228 -8.86 -34.30 25.15
C SER A 228 -8.68 -32.94 25.85
N PRO A 229 -9.71 -32.09 25.89
CA PRO A 229 -9.67 -30.84 26.65
C PRO A 229 -9.52 -31.03 28.15
N GLU A 230 -9.89 -32.22 28.66
CA GLU A 230 -9.95 -32.58 30.09
C GLU A 230 -8.77 -33.43 30.55
N LEU A 231 -7.81 -33.74 29.69
CA LEU A 231 -6.64 -34.51 30.13
C LEU A 231 -5.83 -33.68 31.12
N ASP A 232 -6.01 -34.09 32.39
CA ASP A 232 -5.20 -33.65 33.52
C ASP A 232 -3.72 -33.86 33.19
N ILE A 233 -2.92 -32.79 33.30
CA ILE A 233 -1.49 -32.76 33.00
C ILE A 233 -0.72 -33.91 33.70
N THR A 234 -1.28 -34.45 34.79
CA THR A 234 -0.69 -35.55 35.55
C THR A 234 -0.75 -36.91 34.84
N ILE A 235 -1.62 -37.12 33.86
CA ILE A 235 -1.74 -38.41 33.14
C ILE A 235 -0.81 -38.47 31.92
N GLY A 236 -0.38 -37.32 31.41
CA GLY A 236 0.50 -37.22 30.21
C GLY A 236 1.97 -37.59 30.43
N PHE A 237 2.42 -37.69 31.69
CA PHE A 237 3.85 -37.93 32.02
C PHE A 237 4.37 -39.34 31.73
N ASN A 238 3.51 -40.31 31.49
CA ASN A 238 3.89 -41.71 31.30
C ASN A 238 3.68 -42.28 29.90
N ARG A 239 3.30 -41.47 28.95
CA ARG A 239 3.34 -41.86 27.54
C ARG A 239 4.27 -40.88 26.81
N GLN A 240 5.24 -41.41 26.09
CA GLN A 240 5.90 -40.74 24.97
C GLN A 240 4.87 -40.40 23.84
N VAL A 241 3.80 -39.74 24.22
CA VAL A 241 2.84 -39.18 23.27
C VAL A 241 3.28 -37.74 23.14
N ASP A 242 3.77 -37.44 21.95
CA ASP A 242 3.98 -36.10 21.47
C ASP A 242 2.86 -35.19 21.96
N GLU A 243 3.25 -34.27 22.83
CA GLU A 243 2.54 -33.11 23.35
C GLU A 243 1.00 -33.13 23.22
N CYS A 244 0.28 -33.49 24.29
CA CYS A 244 -1.15 -33.24 24.36
C CYS A 244 -1.43 -31.76 24.41
N TYR A 245 -2.05 -31.24 23.38
CA TYR A 245 -2.38 -29.82 23.26
C TYR A 245 -3.75 -29.54 23.90
N ASN A 246 -3.76 -29.16 25.16
CA ASN A 246 -4.96 -28.61 25.76
C ASN A 246 -5.24 -27.18 25.27
N PRO A 247 -6.45 -26.63 25.45
CA PRO A 247 -6.82 -25.29 24.94
C PRO A 247 -5.92 -24.15 25.42
N ASN A 248 -5.29 -24.24 26.58
CA ASN A 248 -4.37 -23.22 27.08
C ASN A 248 -3.00 -23.31 26.38
N ILE A 249 -2.48 -24.51 26.21
CA ILE A 249 -1.25 -24.75 25.45
C ILE A 249 -1.43 -24.31 24.00
N LEU A 250 -2.60 -24.58 23.41
CA LEU A 250 -2.90 -24.08 22.05
C LEU A 250 -2.93 -22.56 21.98
N LEU A 251 -3.45 -21.87 23.01
CA LEU A 251 -3.41 -20.40 23.07
C LEU A 251 -1.99 -19.89 23.15
N ASP A 252 -1.16 -20.47 24.03
CA ASP A 252 0.23 -20.05 24.20
C ASP A 252 1.05 -20.31 22.93
N LYS A 253 0.89 -21.49 22.31
CA LYS A 253 1.56 -21.81 21.04
C LYS A 253 1.12 -20.87 19.91
N ALA A 254 -0.18 -20.59 19.77
CA ALA A 254 -0.70 -19.66 18.75
C ALA A 254 -0.20 -18.22 18.98
N THR A 255 -0.14 -17.76 20.23
CA THR A 255 0.37 -16.44 20.59
C THR A 255 1.86 -16.33 20.30
N THR A 256 2.65 -17.31 20.77
CA THR A 256 4.09 -17.36 20.52
C THR A 256 4.39 -17.46 19.02
N CYS A 257 3.63 -18.28 18.28
CA CYS A 257 3.79 -18.39 16.84
C CYS A 257 3.60 -17.05 16.14
N TYR A 258 2.57 -16.29 16.53
CA TYR A 258 2.32 -14.97 15.98
C TYR A 258 3.46 -13.98 16.25
N GLU A 259 4.01 -14.01 17.47
CA GLU A 259 5.17 -13.17 17.84
C GLU A 259 6.42 -13.57 17.06
N ILE A 260 6.71 -14.86 16.95
CA ILE A 260 7.86 -15.37 16.19
C ILE A 260 7.72 -15.03 14.70
N MET A 261 6.53 -15.14 14.12
CA MET A 261 6.27 -14.71 12.75
C MET A 261 6.57 -13.22 12.54
N ARG A 262 6.15 -12.39 13.50
CA ARG A 262 6.44 -10.96 13.49
C ARG A 262 7.94 -10.70 13.60
N ASN A 263 8.62 -11.39 14.52
CA ASN A 263 10.06 -11.27 14.73
C ASN A 263 10.85 -11.72 13.49
N ARG A 264 10.45 -12.85 12.86
CA ARG A 264 11.03 -13.31 11.60
C ARG A 264 10.83 -12.29 10.48
N SER A 265 9.65 -11.69 10.39
CA SER A 265 9.39 -10.64 9.41
C SER A 265 10.28 -9.40 9.65
N ASN A 266 10.42 -8.97 10.90
CA ASN A 266 11.25 -7.82 11.26
C ASN A 266 12.73 -8.09 10.99
N LEU A 267 13.23 -9.29 11.29
CA LEU A 267 14.60 -9.70 11.00
C LEU A 267 14.95 -9.53 9.51
N LEU A 268 14.02 -9.84 8.62
CA LEU A 268 14.22 -9.68 7.18
C LEU A 268 14.04 -8.23 6.73
N THR A 269 12.98 -7.57 7.20
CA THR A 269 12.62 -6.23 6.71
C THR A 269 13.60 -5.16 7.15
N ASP A 270 14.16 -5.31 8.35
CA ASP A 270 15.03 -4.32 8.99
C ASP A 270 16.51 -4.75 9.01
N SER A 271 16.88 -5.71 8.17
CA SER A 271 18.24 -6.26 8.11
C SER A 271 19.27 -5.24 7.63
N ASP A 272 20.33 -5.07 8.40
CA ASP A 272 21.46 -4.19 8.08
C ASP A 272 22.23 -4.66 6.85
N ALA A 273 22.17 -5.95 6.54
CA ALA A 273 22.79 -6.51 5.36
C ALA A 273 22.28 -5.93 4.03
N LYS A 274 21.14 -5.25 4.04
CA LYS A 274 20.60 -4.54 2.88
C LYS A 274 21.23 -3.15 2.67
N LEU A 275 21.79 -2.54 3.72
CA LEU A 275 22.30 -1.16 3.67
C LEU A 275 23.41 -0.95 2.66
N PRO A 276 24.47 -1.81 2.59
CA PRO A 276 25.51 -1.67 1.59
C PRO A 276 24.98 -1.77 0.15
N MET A 277 24.00 -2.66 -0.08
CA MET A 277 23.38 -2.79 -1.40
C MET A 277 22.58 -1.54 -1.76
N ILE A 278 21.81 -0.99 -0.84
CA ILE A 278 21.08 0.27 -1.05
C ILE A 278 22.05 1.40 -1.39
N LEU A 279 23.15 1.52 -0.65
CA LEU A 279 24.20 2.50 -0.91
C LEU A 279 24.79 2.33 -2.32
N SER A 280 25.13 1.10 -2.70
CA SER A 280 25.66 0.80 -4.04
C SER A 280 24.70 1.20 -5.15
N LEU A 281 23.40 0.91 -4.99
CA LEU A 281 22.38 1.31 -5.96
C LEU A 281 22.24 2.83 -6.06
N VAL A 282 22.35 3.54 -4.94
CA VAL A 282 22.30 5.01 -4.91
C VAL A 282 23.51 5.63 -5.57
N LEU A 283 24.72 5.14 -5.25
CA LEU A 283 25.98 5.66 -5.81
C LEU A 283 26.15 5.29 -7.29
N GLY A 284 25.69 4.11 -7.69
CA GLY A 284 25.72 3.65 -9.09
C GLY A 284 24.77 4.40 -10.02
N ASN A 285 23.88 5.26 -9.49
CA ASN A 285 22.90 6.04 -10.26
C ASN A 285 22.94 7.52 -9.88
N PRO A 286 24.06 8.23 -10.11
CA PRO A 286 24.26 9.59 -9.61
C PRO A 286 23.31 10.62 -10.22
N ASP A 287 22.81 10.39 -11.44
CA ASP A 287 21.96 11.30 -12.18
C ASP A 287 20.46 11.08 -11.97
N LYS A 288 20.09 10.09 -11.12
CA LYS A 288 18.69 9.72 -10.91
C LYS A 288 18.12 10.36 -9.66
N GLN A 289 16.84 10.77 -9.73
CA GLN A 289 16.03 11.02 -8.54
C GLN A 289 15.54 9.69 -7.98
N ILE A 290 15.91 9.40 -6.74
CA ILE A 290 15.74 8.08 -6.13
C ILE A 290 14.80 8.17 -4.93
N MET A 291 13.80 7.32 -4.89
CA MET A 291 12.94 7.12 -3.72
C MET A 291 13.23 5.76 -3.10
N ILE A 292 13.60 5.75 -1.82
CA ILE A 292 13.84 4.53 -1.05
C ILE A 292 12.63 4.28 -0.17
N ILE A 293 11.98 3.13 -0.35
CA ILE A 293 10.74 2.78 0.35
C ILE A 293 11.00 1.68 1.36
N SER A 294 10.82 1.99 2.62
CA SER A 294 10.96 1.05 3.73
C SER A 294 9.60 0.72 4.36
N LYS A 295 9.44 -0.49 4.88
CA LYS A 295 8.20 -0.90 5.54
C LYS A 295 7.95 -0.09 6.82
N ARG A 296 9.01 0.22 7.55
CA ARG A 296 8.98 0.86 8.87
C ARG A 296 9.72 2.19 8.83
N GLY A 297 9.24 3.15 9.61
CA GLY A 297 9.84 4.47 9.70
C GLY A 297 11.21 4.47 10.38
N ASP A 298 11.42 3.62 11.39
CA ASP A 298 12.71 3.45 12.07
C ASP A 298 13.79 2.90 11.13
N TYR A 299 13.43 1.94 10.26
CA TYR A 299 14.37 1.47 9.24
C TYR A 299 14.61 2.51 8.15
N ALA A 300 13.60 3.29 7.75
CA ALA A 300 13.78 4.41 6.83
C ALA A 300 14.79 5.43 7.41
N ALA A 301 14.68 5.79 8.70
CA ALA A 301 15.63 6.66 9.39
C ALA A 301 17.04 6.06 9.43
N LYS A 302 17.16 4.74 9.63
CA LYS A 302 18.43 4.02 9.61
C LYS A 302 19.09 4.06 8.22
N VAL A 303 18.30 3.88 7.16
CA VAL A 303 18.76 4.02 5.77
C VAL A 303 19.28 5.42 5.52
N THR A 304 18.55 6.47 5.93
CA THR A 304 19.01 7.86 5.81
C THR A 304 20.34 8.06 6.50
N LYS A 305 20.45 7.68 7.77
CA LYS A 305 21.68 7.85 8.55
C LYS A 305 22.86 7.14 7.88
N TYR A 306 22.67 5.90 7.46
CA TYR A 306 23.70 5.14 6.79
C TYR A 306 24.18 5.81 5.49
N LEU A 307 23.28 6.30 4.66
CA LEU A 307 23.63 6.99 3.42
C LEU A 307 24.35 8.33 3.70
N GLU A 308 23.93 9.07 4.72
CA GLU A 308 24.57 10.33 5.13
C GLU A 308 26.01 10.09 5.62
N GLU A 309 26.31 8.98 6.30
CA GLU A 309 27.67 8.58 6.71
C GLU A 309 28.62 8.42 5.52
N TYR A 310 28.08 8.09 4.33
CA TYR A 310 28.82 8.00 3.07
C TYR A 310 28.71 9.26 2.18
N GLY A 311 28.25 10.38 2.76
CA GLY A 311 28.20 11.68 2.07
C GLY A 311 27.03 11.85 1.10
N VAL A 312 26.01 10.99 1.13
CA VAL A 312 24.83 11.12 0.31
C VAL A 312 23.81 12.02 1.01
N ALA A 313 23.40 13.12 0.35
CA ALA A 313 22.32 13.95 0.87
C ALA A 313 20.95 13.24 0.69
N VAL A 314 20.30 12.93 1.81
CA VAL A 314 19.01 12.22 1.85
C VAL A 314 17.99 13.04 2.61
N GLY A 315 16.76 13.07 2.10
CA GLY A 315 15.61 13.63 2.81
C GLY A 315 14.79 12.54 3.47
N ASP A 316 14.30 12.81 4.67
CA ASP A 316 13.38 11.95 5.39
C ASP A 316 11.92 12.31 5.13
N TYR A 317 11.09 11.29 4.87
CA TYR A 317 9.64 11.44 4.77
C TYR A 317 8.93 10.25 5.45
N HIS A 318 8.96 10.25 6.79
CA HIS A 318 8.37 9.21 7.63
C HIS A 318 8.00 9.76 9.02
N ASP A 319 7.39 8.92 9.86
CA ASP A 319 6.91 9.28 11.19
C ASP A 319 8.00 9.26 12.30
N CYS A 320 9.17 8.72 12.00
CA CYS A 320 10.30 8.60 12.93
C CYS A 320 11.34 9.73 12.79
N ILE A 321 11.01 10.84 12.13
CA ILE A 321 11.91 11.99 12.01
C ILE A 321 12.04 12.67 13.36
N GLU A 322 13.27 12.78 13.85
CA GLU A 322 13.55 13.55 15.05
C GLU A 322 13.35 15.05 14.83
N PRO A 323 12.66 15.75 15.73
CA PRO A 323 12.52 17.20 15.64
C PRO A 323 13.90 17.88 15.68
N LYS A 324 14.21 18.68 14.67
CA LYS A 324 15.48 19.40 14.58
C LYS A 324 15.38 20.73 15.35
N LEU A 325 16.45 21.09 16.05
CA LEU A 325 16.53 22.36 16.75
C LEU A 325 16.43 23.53 15.75
N LEU A 326 15.53 24.46 15.99
CA LEU A 326 15.43 25.67 15.18
C LEU A 326 16.55 26.61 15.54
N LEU A 327 17.45 26.88 14.60
CA LEU A 327 18.56 27.82 14.75
C LEU A 327 18.23 29.13 14.02
N ASP A 328 18.76 30.25 14.51
CA ASP A 328 18.73 31.54 13.82
C ASP A 328 19.87 31.63 12.77
N GLU A 329 20.01 32.80 12.13
CA GLU A 329 21.02 33.08 11.13
C GLU A 329 22.47 32.94 11.64
N ASN A 330 22.65 33.02 12.96
CA ASN A 330 23.96 32.88 13.63
C ASN A 330 24.20 31.47 14.20
N GLY A 331 23.27 30.55 13.96
CA GLY A 331 23.34 29.16 14.48
C GLY A 331 22.95 29.03 15.94
N ILE A 332 22.31 30.07 16.55
CA ILE A 332 21.88 30.07 17.94
C ILE A 332 20.46 29.50 18.05
N PRO A 333 20.19 28.61 19.04
CA PRO A 333 18.87 28.07 19.26
C PRO A 333 17.80 29.12 19.48
N VAL A 334 16.76 29.13 18.65
CA VAL A 334 15.61 30.02 18.82
C VAL A 334 14.75 29.52 19.96
N ALA A 335 14.43 30.41 20.93
CA ALA A 335 13.55 30.09 22.06
C ALA A 335 12.11 30.56 21.84
N TYR A 336 11.17 29.92 22.54
CA TYR A 336 9.78 30.40 22.58
C TYR A 336 9.71 31.76 23.29
N LYS A 337 9.05 32.73 22.64
CA LYS A 337 8.93 34.12 23.17
C LYS A 337 7.80 34.27 24.18
N SER A 338 6.81 33.37 24.20
CA SER A 338 5.61 33.46 25.05
C SER A 338 5.02 32.10 25.39
N GLY A 339 4.05 32.04 26.29
CA GLY A 339 3.34 30.86 26.73
C GLY A 339 4.09 30.00 27.76
N SER A 340 3.58 28.80 28.08
CA SER A 340 4.13 27.87 29.07
C SER A 340 5.53 27.34 28.72
N SER A 341 5.94 27.51 27.48
CA SER A 341 7.25 27.07 26.95
C SER A 341 8.24 28.22 26.79
N LYS A 342 7.93 29.45 27.30
CA LYS A 342 8.82 30.61 27.20
C LYS A 342 10.24 30.25 27.66
N GLY A 343 11.24 30.60 26.86
CA GLY A 343 12.65 30.35 27.13
C GLY A 343 13.14 28.94 26.76
N LYS A 344 12.25 27.99 26.44
CA LYS A 344 12.67 26.66 25.95
C LYS A 344 13.04 26.74 24.48
N PRO A 345 14.00 25.90 24.01
CA PRO A 345 14.35 25.81 22.59
C PRO A 345 13.14 25.43 21.74
N ARG A 346 13.05 26.02 20.55
CA ARG A 346 12.06 25.64 19.54
C ARG A 346 12.62 24.55 18.64
N TYR A 347 11.76 23.61 18.27
CA TYR A 347 12.08 22.54 17.34
C TYR A 347 11.22 22.63 16.08
N ILE A 348 11.81 22.32 14.95
CA ILE A 348 11.09 22.10 13.70
C ILE A 348 10.41 20.74 13.83
N LYS A 349 9.09 20.71 13.70
CA LYS A 349 8.30 19.47 13.80
C LYS A 349 8.60 18.55 12.63
N SER A 350 8.55 17.24 12.86
CA SER A 350 8.76 16.19 11.84
C SER A 350 7.99 16.44 10.55
N LYS A 351 6.71 16.83 10.65
CA LYS A 351 5.87 17.14 9.48
C LYS A 351 6.41 18.32 8.64
N ALA A 352 6.97 19.34 9.28
CA ALA A 352 7.56 20.49 8.57
C ALA A 352 8.87 20.08 7.85
N ILE A 353 9.66 19.19 8.47
CA ILE A 353 10.85 18.62 7.85
C ILE A 353 10.47 17.78 6.63
N SER A 354 9.48 16.88 6.76
CA SER A 354 8.97 16.07 5.64
C SER A 354 8.50 16.94 4.48
N SER A 355 7.69 17.98 4.77
CA SER A 355 7.19 18.87 3.71
C SER A 355 8.31 19.68 3.04
N LEU A 356 9.35 20.05 3.77
CA LEU A 356 10.52 20.71 3.20
C LEU A 356 11.30 19.76 2.30
N ASN A 357 11.55 18.53 2.76
CA ASN A 357 12.29 17.51 2.00
C ASN A 357 11.54 17.14 0.72
N GLU A 358 10.21 16.99 0.80
CA GLU A 358 9.35 16.76 -0.37
C GLU A 358 9.52 17.87 -1.41
N ARG A 359 9.44 19.13 -0.98
CA ARG A 359 9.62 20.29 -1.88
C ARG A 359 11.02 20.32 -2.49
N LEU A 360 12.08 20.11 -1.70
CA LEU A 360 13.46 20.08 -2.19
C LEU A 360 13.67 18.95 -3.21
N PHE A 361 13.04 17.82 -2.99
CA PHE A 361 13.07 16.69 -3.92
C PHE A 361 12.33 17.02 -5.23
N GLN A 362 11.14 17.62 -5.15
CA GLN A 362 10.39 18.08 -6.33
C GLN A 362 11.15 19.13 -7.16
N GLU A 363 11.87 20.02 -6.49
CA GLU A 363 12.71 21.04 -7.12
C GLU A 363 14.04 20.49 -7.69
N GLY A 364 14.32 19.18 -7.52
CA GLY A 364 15.57 18.55 -7.93
C GLY A 364 16.81 18.95 -7.09
N ARG A 365 16.60 19.65 -5.98
CA ARG A 365 17.66 20.09 -5.04
C ARG A 365 18.07 18.99 -4.05
N LEU A 366 17.24 18.00 -3.91
CA LEU A 366 17.46 16.79 -3.14
C LEU A 366 17.27 15.60 -4.08
N ARG A 367 18.27 14.74 -4.17
CA ARG A 367 18.26 13.60 -5.11
C ARG A 367 17.66 12.32 -4.54
N VAL A 368 17.79 12.11 -3.25
CA VAL A 368 17.35 10.88 -2.56
C VAL A 368 16.32 11.21 -1.50
N LEU A 369 15.21 10.48 -1.51
CA LEU A 369 14.16 10.60 -0.49
C LEU A 369 13.90 9.22 0.14
N SER A 370 14.08 9.13 1.46
CA SER A 370 13.77 7.92 2.25
C SER A 370 12.38 8.02 2.85
N ILE A 371 11.51 7.07 2.54
CA ILE A 371 10.11 7.11 2.96
C ILE A 371 9.65 5.82 3.62
N LYS A 372 8.65 5.96 4.48
CA LYS A 372 7.89 4.81 4.95
C LYS A 372 6.80 4.43 3.94
N ASN A 373 6.56 3.13 3.77
CA ASN A 373 5.59 2.61 2.82
C ASN A 373 4.19 3.26 2.94
N SER A 374 3.66 3.39 4.15
CA SER A 374 2.35 4.01 4.38
C SER A 374 2.28 5.49 4.01
N SER A 375 3.41 6.20 4.06
CA SER A 375 3.50 7.62 3.69
C SER A 375 3.58 7.81 2.16
N SER A 376 3.85 6.76 1.44
CA SER A 376 4.04 6.80 -0.01
C SER A 376 2.76 7.16 -0.79
N ASP A 377 1.59 6.95 -0.21
CA ASP A 377 0.30 7.22 -0.87
C ASP A 377 0.00 8.71 -1.01
N GLU A 378 0.55 9.52 -0.12
CA GLU A 378 0.35 10.95 -0.08
C GLU A 378 1.25 11.71 -1.07
N LEU A 379 2.36 11.08 -1.49
CA LEU A 379 3.36 11.71 -2.34
C LEU A 379 3.01 11.65 -3.83
N ARG A 380 2.99 12.82 -4.47
CA ARG A 380 2.83 12.98 -5.93
C ARG A 380 4.12 13.56 -6.51
N ILE A 381 5.15 12.74 -6.63
CA ILE A 381 6.49 13.17 -7.00
C ILE A 381 6.97 12.37 -8.19
N ASN A 382 7.66 13.04 -9.13
CA ASN A 382 8.43 12.36 -10.18
C ASN A 382 9.63 11.66 -9.56
N VAL A 383 9.84 10.40 -9.94
CA VAL A 383 10.95 9.58 -9.48
C VAL A 383 11.49 8.78 -10.64
N ASP A 384 12.78 8.81 -10.86
CA ASP A 384 13.41 8.03 -11.92
C ASP A 384 13.66 6.59 -11.51
N MET A 385 13.93 6.36 -10.22
CA MET A 385 14.29 5.07 -9.69
C MET A 385 13.73 4.85 -8.28
N TRP A 386 13.22 3.66 -8.04
CA TRP A 386 12.74 3.26 -6.73
C TRP A 386 13.52 2.10 -6.18
N ILE A 387 13.82 2.16 -4.89
CA ILE A 387 14.44 1.07 -4.14
C ILE A 387 13.46 0.66 -3.05
N ILE A 388 12.89 -0.54 -3.18
CA ILE A 388 11.99 -1.12 -2.19
C ILE A 388 12.81 -2.04 -1.30
N THR A 389 13.04 -1.63 -0.06
CA THR A 389 13.94 -2.34 0.86
C THR A 389 13.33 -3.60 1.46
N SER A 390 12.02 -3.76 1.34
CA SER A 390 11.30 -4.91 1.85
C SER A 390 10.16 -5.23 0.88
N PRO A 391 10.41 -6.10 -0.10
CA PRO A 391 9.39 -6.55 -1.04
C PRO A 391 8.40 -7.46 -0.32
N LEU A 392 7.55 -6.87 0.46
CA LEU A 392 6.41 -7.59 1.04
C LEU A 392 5.32 -7.66 -0.01
N CYS A 393 5.31 -8.61 -0.39
CA CYS A 393 4.89 -9.60 -1.22
C CYS A 393 3.42 -9.95 -1.09
N ASP A 394 2.55 -9.00 -0.92
CA ASP A 394 1.22 -9.12 -1.48
C ASP A 394 1.25 -8.46 -2.87
N GLU A 395 0.58 -9.07 -3.77
CA GLU A 395 0.34 -8.60 -5.14
C GLU A 395 -0.17 -7.15 -5.15
N VAL A 396 -0.88 -6.78 -4.10
CA VAL A 396 -1.44 -5.49 -3.76
C VAL A 396 -0.37 -4.41 -3.61
N THR A 397 0.64 -4.67 -2.79
CA THR A 397 1.74 -3.71 -2.58
C THR A 397 2.59 -3.59 -3.84
N ALA A 398 2.81 -4.68 -4.55
CA ALA A 398 3.57 -4.66 -5.81
C ALA A 398 2.87 -3.81 -6.88
N LEU A 399 1.56 -3.97 -7.05
CA LEU A 399 0.76 -3.21 -8.01
C LEU A 399 0.67 -1.72 -7.66
N LYS A 400 0.54 -1.40 -6.37
CA LYS A 400 0.46 -0.04 -5.87
C LYS A 400 1.64 0.82 -6.32
N TYR A 401 2.86 0.27 -6.31
CA TYR A 401 4.04 1.00 -6.75
C TYR A 401 4.14 1.16 -8.26
N ARG A 402 3.58 0.23 -9.01
CA ARG A 402 3.59 0.29 -10.47
C ARG A 402 2.69 1.38 -11.03
N PHE A 403 1.52 1.59 -10.43
CA PHE A 403 0.48 2.46 -10.99
C PHE A 403 0.40 3.85 -10.36
N ASN A 404 0.64 3.95 -9.06
CA ASN A 404 0.32 5.18 -8.35
C ASN A 404 1.37 6.30 -8.47
N LYS A 405 2.58 6.00 -8.98
CA LYS A 405 3.72 6.89 -8.81
C LYS A 405 4.55 7.13 -10.06
N VAL A 406 4.24 6.46 -11.14
CA VAL A 406 4.94 6.65 -12.40
C VAL A 406 4.24 7.75 -13.18
N MET A 407 4.82 8.95 -13.23
CA MET A 407 4.42 9.96 -14.20
C MET A 407 5.07 9.62 -15.54
N PHE A 408 4.41 10.00 -16.64
CA PHE A 408 4.94 9.71 -17.97
C PHE A 408 6.34 10.30 -18.16
N ASN A 409 7.28 9.43 -18.48
CA ASN A 409 8.59 9.78 -18.99
C ASN A 409 8.90 8.82 -20.16
N SER A 410 9.61 9.28 -21.18
CA SER A 410 10.01 8.44 -22.32
C SER A 410 11.04 7.37 -21.96
N THR A 411 11.74 7.52 -20.82
CA THR A 411 12.68 6.53 -20.28
C THR A 411 11.99 5.59 -19.32
N PRO A 412 12.33 4.28 -19.34
CA PRO A 412 11.79 3.33 -18.36
C PRO A 412 12.12 3.74 -16.92
N HIS A 413 11.12 3.64 -16.05
CA HIS A 413 11.35 3.75 -14.61
C HIS A 413 11.90 2.43 -14.07
N ILE A 414 12.90 2.50 -13.21
CA ILE A 414 13.54 1.33 -12.62
C ILE A 414 13.04 1.14 -11.20
N ILE A 415 12.57 -0.05 -10.90
CA ILE A 415 12.18 -0.47 -9.54
C ILE A 415 13.13 -1.56 -9.08
N TYR A 416 13.98 -1.25 -8.11
CA TYR A 416 14.78 -2.26 -7.42
C TYR A 416 14.00 -2.82 -6.23
N LYS A 417 13.90 -4.15 -6.15
CA LYS A 417 13.37 -4.88 -4.99
C LYS A 417 14.52 -5.58 -4.30
N VAL A 418 14.92 -5.08 -3.15
CA VAL A 418 16.01 -5.64 -2.34
C VAL A 418 15.40 -6.67 -1.38
N PHE A 419 15.89 -7.90 -1.41
CA PHE A 419 15.37 -9.02 -0.62
C PHE A 419 16.47 -9.86 0.00
N MET A 420 16.14 -10.64 1.03
CA MET A 420 17.06 -11.57 1.66
C MET A 420 16.98 -12.95 0.99
N GLN A 421 18.11 -13.44 0.46
CA GLN A 421 18.22 -14.71 -0.24
C GLN A 421 17.98 -15.92 0.67
N GLY A 422 17.38 -16.97 0.13
CA GLY A 422 17.07 -18.20 0.87
C GLY A 422 16.03 -17.99 1.95
N THR A 423 15.17 -16.98 1.82
CA THR A 423 14.14 -16.66 2.81
C THR A 423 12.74 -16.60 2.22
N VAL A 424 11.77 -16.39 3.11
CA VAL A 424 10.37 -16.17 2.68
C VAL A 424 10.19 -14.94 1.80
N GLU A 425 11.10 -13.94 1.87
CA GLU A 425 11.07 -12.80 0.94
C GLU A 425 11.35 -13.24 -0.49
N GLU A 426 12.40 -14.05 -0.69
CA GLU A 426 12.72 -14.60 -2.02
C GLU A 426 11.58 -15.49 -2.54
N MET A 427 11.12 -16.43 -1.71
CA MET A 427 10.06 -17.36 -2.10
C MET A 427 8.81 -16.62 -2.57
N LYS A 428 8.34 -15.64 -1.81
CA LYS A 428 7.17 -14.85 -2.17
C LYS A 428 7.41 -13.99 -3.42
N LEU A 429 8.60 -13.38 -3.53
CA LEU A 429 8.95 -12.55 -4.68
C LEU A 429 8.97 -13.38 -5.97
N MET A 430 9.43 -14.63 -5.92
CA MET A 430 9.45 -15.54 -7.07
C MET A 430 8.04 -16.06 -7.44
N GLN A 431 7.11 -16.09 -6.49
CA GLN A 431 5.71 -16.45 -6.75
C GLN A 431 4.93 -15.34 -7.45
N LEU A 432 5.36 -14.07 -7.31
CA LEU A 432 4.74 -12.95 -7.99
C LEU A 432 5.01 -13.07 -9.49
N LYS A 433 3.99 -13.43 -10.24
CA LYS A 433 4.04 -13.38 -11.71
C LYS A 433 4.14 -11.92 -12.13
N PRO A 434 4.96 -11.61 -13.16
CA PRO A 434 4.87 -10.31 -13.81
C PRO A 434 3.42 -10.13 -14.29
N ASN A 435 2.80 -9.03 -13.94
CA ASN A 435 1.48 -8.73 -14.47
C ASN A 435 1.54 -8.59 -16.00
N HIS A 436 0.36 -8.58 -16.65
CA HIS A 436 0.17 -8.33 -18.10
C HIS A 436 0.78 -7.00 -18.59
N TYR A 437 1.35 -6.25 -17.69
CA TYR A 437 2.08 -5.01 -17.92
C TYR A 437 3.52 -5.39 -18.23
N THR A 438 4.01 -4.93 -19.38
CA THR A 438 5.34 -5.19 -19.94
C THR A 438 6.49 -4.80 -19.00
N ASP A 439 6.62 -5.52 -17.90
CA ASP A 439 7.75 -5.35 -17.01
C ASP A 439 8.82 -6.36 -17.37
N VAL A 440 9.98 -5.88 -17.74
CA VAL A 440 11.17 -6.72 -17.83
C VAL A 440 11.65 -6.97 -16.40
N THR A 441 11.50 -8.21 -15.92
CA THR A 441 12.03 -8.58 -14.61
C THR A 441 13.41 -9.16 -14.80
N THR A 442 14.42 -8.45 -14.30
CA THR A 442 15.80 -8.93 -14.26
C THR A 442 16.15 -9.34 -12.84
N THR A 443 16.65 -10.55 -12.65
CA THR A 443 17.24 -10.97 -11.37
C THR A 443 18.74 -10.78 -11.49
N LEU A 444 19.33 -9.88 -10.70
CA LEU A 444 20.76 -9.73 -10.63
C LEU A 444 21.36 -10.97 -9.96
N SER A 445 22.47 -11.48 -10.49
CA SER A 445 23.05 -12.75 -10.09
C SER A 445 23.45 -12.76 -8.61
N ARG A 446 23.42 -13.96 -8.01
CA ARG A 446 23.73 -14.22 -6.60
C ARG A 446 25.17 -13.93 -6.22
N ASP A 447 26.06 -13.73 -7.18
CA ASP A 447 27.53 -13.71 -6.99
C ASP A 447 28.13 -12.30 -6.88
N THR A 448 27.32 -11.27 -6.64
CA THR A 448 27.89 -9.97 -6.26
C THR A 448 28.44 -10.04 -4.85
N ASN A 449 29.66 -10.58 -4.71
CA ASN A 449 30.51 -10.29 -3.58
C ASN A 449 30.74 -8.78 -3.58
N PHE A 450 30.10 -8.10 -2.67
CA PHE A 450 30.29 -6.68 -2.44
C PHE A 450 31.67 -6.53 -1.78
N ASP A 451 32.66 -6.16 -2.55
CA ASP A 451 33.96 -5.70 -2.03
C ASP A 451 33.79 -4.21 -1.73
N GLU A 452 33.88 -3.84 -0.46
CA GLU A 452 33.75 -2.45 0.00
C GLU A 452 34.77 -1.51 -0.68
N ASN A 453 35.83 -2.07 -1.26
CA ASN A 453 36.87 -1.33 -1.96
C ASN A 453 36.63 -1.16 -3.48
N ASN A 454 35.59 -1.75 -4.03
CA ASN A 454 35.31 -1.71 -5.47
C ASN A 454 33.86 -1.28 -5.74
N CYS A 455 33.62 0.02 -5.80
CA CYS A 455 32.33 0.63 -6.16
C CYS A 455 31.90 0.40 -7.63
N GLY A 456 32.30 -0.70 -8.23
CA GLY A 456 31.96 -1.04 -9.60
C GLY A 456 30.95 -2.19 -9.64
N ILE A 457 29.69 -1.89 -9.94
CA ILE A 457 28.72 -2.93 -10.32
C ILE A 457 29.11 -3.41 -11.72
N VAL A 458 29.68 -4.59 -11.82
CA VAL A 458 29.79 -5.28 -13.11
C VAL A 458 28.43 -5.89 -13.41
N CYS A 459 27.63 -5.19 -14.24
CA CYS A 459 26.46 -5.76 -14.86
C CYS A 459 26.93 -6.74 -15.94
N GLY A 460 26.78 -8.04 -15.66
CA GLY A 460 26.91 -9.09 -16.65
C GLY A 460 25.55 -9.45 -17.25
#